data_006daec7bbd33128b1fcc01f7b9a55a6
#
_entry.id   006daec7bbd33128b1fcc01f7b9a55a6
#
_cell.length_a   1.000
_cell.length_b   1.000
_cell.length_c   1.000
_cell.angle_alpha   90.00
_cell.angle_beta   90.00
_cell.angle_gamma   90.00
#
_symmetry.space_group_name_H-M   'P 1'
#
loop_
_entity.id
_entity.type
_entity.pdbx_description
1 polymer ?
#
loop_
_entity_poly.entity_id
_entity_poly.type
_entity_poly.pdbx_seq_one_letter_code
_entity_poly.pdbx_strand_id
1 'polypeptide(L)'
;MTSEVVIDVQQKDISIALMEDKQLVEYQNEPREASFSVGNIYIAKVKKLMPGLNACFVDVGYERDAFLHYLDLGSHFNSYQKYLKQVQSDRKKLFPFSKASKMPELEKDGSIQNVLKAGQEVLVQIVKEPISTKGPRLTGEISFAGRYLVLMPFGDKVSEIGRA
;
A
#
# COMPACT_ATOMS: atom_id res chain seq x y z
N MET A 1 -8.68 -29.99 -7.80
CA MET A 1 -8.32 -28.77 -8.56
C MET A 1 -7.16 -28.12 -7.83
N THR A 2 -5.98 -28.13 -8.45
CA THR A 2 -4.75 -27.60 -7.84
C THR A 2 -4.38 -26.33 -8.59
N SER A 3 -4.38 -25.18 -7.90
CA SER A 3 -3.96 -23.91 -8.50
C SER A 3 -2.60 -23.52 -7.95
N GLU A 4 -1.68 -23.14 -8.82
CA GLU A 4 -0.32 -22.73 -8.49
C GLU A 4 -0.02 -21.39 -9.17
N VAL A 5 0.65 -20.48 -8.45
CA VAL A 5 1.18 -19.25 -9.03
C VAL A 5 2.70 -19.40 -9.13
N VAL A 6 3.21 -19.31 -10.35
CA VAL A 6 4.64 -19.35 -10.63
C VAL A 6 5.11 -17.94 -10.95
N ILE A 7 6.12 -17.46 -10.22
CA ILE A 7 6.68 -16.13 -10.41
C ILE A 7 8.17 -16.28 -10.74
N ASP A 8 8.56 -15.79 -11.92
CA ASP A 8 9.95 -15.72 -12.37
C ASP A 8 10.39 -14.25 -12.41
N VAL A 9 11.44 -13.94 -11.63
CA VAL A 9 11.95 -12.57 -11.49
C VAL A 9 13.28 -12.46 -12.23
N GLN A 10 13.31 -11.74 -13.34
CA GLN A 10 14.49 -11.45 -14.14
C GLN A 10 15.01 -10.03 -13.91
N GLN A 11 16.11 -9.65 -14.56
CA GLN A 11 16.70 -8.32 -14.39
C GLN A 11 15.79 -7.18 -14.84
N LYS A 12 15.02 -7.39 -15.89
CA LYS A 12 14.20 -6.34 -16.55
C LYS A 12 12.70 -6.52 -16.34
N ASP A 13 12.26 -7.74 -16.07
CA ASP A 13 10.84 -8.07 -16.00
C ASP A 13 10.53 -9.14 -14.96
N ILE A 14 9.27 -9.26 -14.65
CA ILE A 14 8.69 -10.27 -13.75
C ILE A 14 7.61 -10.99 -14.56
N SER A 15 7.79 -12.30 -14.75
CA SER A 15 6.80 -13.16 -15.37
C SER A 15 5.95 -13.83 -14.29
N ILE A 16 4.64 -13.74 -14.41
CA ILE A 16 3.68 -14.35 -13.49
C ILE A 16 2.79 -15.30 -14.29
N ALA A 17 2.75 -16.56 -13.87
CA ALA A 17 1.92 -17.58 -14.52
C ALA A 17 0.96 -18.19 -13.50
N LEU A 18 -0.33 -18.24 -13.82
CA LEU A 18 -1.34 -19.01 -13.10
C LEU A 18 -1.48 -20.37 -13.77
N MET A 19 -1.25 -21.42 -13.00
CA MET A 19 -1.40 -22.81 -13.44
C MET A 19 -2.60 -23.44 -12.74
N GLU A 20 -3.46 -24.13 -13.47
CA GLU A 20 -4.52 -24.97 -12.91
C GLU A 20 -4.38 -26.40 -13.47
N ASP A 21 -4.32 -27.39 -12.58
CA ASP A 21 -4.10 -28.80 -12.91
C ASP A 21 -2.93 -29.00 -13.91
N LYS A 22 -1.82 -28.25 -13.71
CA LYS A 22 -0.61 -28.23 -14.55
C LYS A 22 -0.80 -27.60 -15.95
N GLN A 23 -1.91 -26.93 -16.19
CA GLN A 23 -2.15 -26.18 -17.43
C GLN A 23 -1.99 -24.68 -17.17
N LEU A 24 -1.37 -23.98 -18.10
CA LEU A 24 -1.24 -22.52 -18.04
C LEU A 24 -2.61 -21.89 -18.34
N VAL A 25 -3.16 -21.17 -17.36
CA VAL A 25 -4.46 -20.48 -17.47
C VAL A 25 -4.28 -19.01 -17.77
N GLU A 26 -3.31 -18.36 -17.11
CA GLU A 26 -3.03 -16.94 -17.28
C GLU A 26 -1.53 -16.69 -17.23
N TYR A 27 -1.04 -15.78 -18.09
CA TYR A 27 0.34 -15.33 -18.10
C TYR A 27 0.40 -13.80 -18.19
N GLN A 28 1.18 -13.21 -17.30
CA GLN A 28 1.44 -11.78 -17.28
C GLN A 28 2.96 -11.55 -17.26
N ASN A 29 3.39 -10.49 -17.91
CA ASN A 29 4.77 -10.04 -17.88
C ASN A 29 4.79 -8.54 -17.53
N GLU A 30 5.44 -8.18 -16.44
CA GLU A 30 5.51 -6.82 -15.94
C GLU A 30 6.95 -6.31 -15.92
N PRO A 31 7.19 -5.05 -16.31
CA PRO A 31 8.53 -4.48 -16.16
C PRO A 31 8.90 -4.35 -14.68
N ARG A 32 10.14 -4.75 -14.35
CA ARG A 32 10.65 -4.67 -12.98
C ARG A 32 10.98 -3.26 -12.52
N GLU A 33 11.05 -2.29 -13.43
CA GLU A 33 11.35 -0.91 -13.07
C GLU A 33 10.26 -0.33 -12.15
N ALA A 34 10.73 0.31 -11.08
CA ALA A 34 9.88 1.00 -10.13
C ALA A 34 9.17 2.17 -10.82
N SER A 35 8.00 1.91 -11.36
CA SER A 35 7.11 2.97 -11.81
C SER A 35 6.27 3.39 -10.62
N PHE A 36 6.16 4.69 -10.37
CA PHE A 36 5.28 5.25 -9.34
C PHE A 36 3.82 5.19 -9.78
N SER A 37 3.36 3.99 -10.12
CA SER A 37 2.02 3.73 -10.66
C SER A 37 0.99 3.54 -9.55
N VAL A 38 -0.27 3.78 -9.88
CA VAL A 38 -1.41 3.51 -8.99
C VAL A 38 -1.37 2.06 -8.51
N GLY A 39 -1.56 1.87 -7.20
CA GLY A 39 -1.51 0.55 -6.56
C GLY A 39 -0.15 0.18 -5.98
N ASN A 40 0.95 0.81 -6.38
CA ASN A 40 2.26 0.54 -5.81
C ASN A 40 2.31 0.93 -4.33
N ILE A 41 2.94 0.07 -3.51
CA ILE A 41 3.01 0.20 -2.05
C ILE A 41 4.45 0.49 -1.65
N TYR A 42 4.63 1.46 -0.74
CA TYR A 42 5.92 1.91 -0.25
C TYR A 42 5.97 1.96 1.27
N ILE A 43 7.12 1.64 1.84
CA ILE A 43 7.50 2.11 3.17
C ILE A 43 8.22 3.44 2.93
N ALA A 44 7.58 4.52 3.35
CA ALA A 44 7.99 5.87 3.01
C ALA A 44 8.19 6.72 4.26
N LYS A 45 8.94 7.82 4.15
CA LYS A 45 9.28 8.67 5.30
C LYS A 45 8.54 9.99 5.24
N VAL A 46 7.85 10.33 6.32
CA VAL A 46 7.19 11.65 6.47
C VAL A 46 8.27 12.73 6.51
N LYS A 47 8.26 13.65 5.55
CA LYS A 47 9.21 14.78 5.49
C LYS A 47 8.72 15.98 6.28
N LYS A 48 7.50 16.45 5.99
CA LYS A 48 6.97 17.69 6.53
C LYS A 48 5.47 17.57 6.79
N LEU A 49 5.04 18.01 7.97
CA LEU A 49 3.62 18.16 8.29
C LEU A 49 3.13 19.53 7.79
N MET A 50 1.90 19.58 7.32
CA MET A 50 1.19 20.78 6.88
C MET A 50 -0.14 20.88 7.63
N PRO A 51 -0.13 21.33 8.90
CA PRO A 51 -1.33 21.34 9.75
C PRO A 51 -2.50 22.14 9.15
N GLY A 52 -2.20 23.27 8.50
CA GLY A 52 -3.21 24.10 7.85
C GLY A 52 -3.96 23.41 6.69
N LEU A 53 -3.37 22.36 6.10
CA LEU A 53 -4.01 21.53 5.07
C LEU A 53 -4.47 20.18 5.62
N ASN A 54 -4.28 19.92 6.90
CA ASN A 54 -4.45 18.61 7.52
C ASN A 54 -3.78 17.46 6.73
N ALA A 55 -2.54 17.69 6.28
CA ALA A 55 -1.82 16.83 5.35
C ALA A 55 -0.32 16.77 5.69
N CYS A 56 0.41 15.91 4.99
CA CYS A 56 1.87 15.87 5.05
C CYS A 56 2.49 15.56 3.67
N PHE A 57 3.76 15.92 3.53
CA PHE A 57 4.60 15.47 2.44
C PHE A 57 5.42 14.27 2.86
N VAL A 58 5.52 13.29 1.97
CA VAL A 58 6.13 11.99 2.20
C VAL A 58 7.12 11.67 1.10
N ASP A 59 8.28 11.17 1.48
CA ASP A 59 9.33 10.71 0.57
C ASP A 59 9.09 9.25 0.20
N VAL A 60 8.74 9.00 -1.05
CA VAL A 60 8.57 7.66 -1.65
C VAL A 60 9.73 7.29 -2.58
N GLY A 61 10.77 8.15 -2.65
CA GLY A 61 11.89 7.97 -3.57
C GLY A 61 11.67 8.56 -4.98
N TYR A 62 10.55 9.27 -5.19
CA TYR A 62 10.33 10.05 -6.41
C TYR A 62 10.99 11.42 -6.30
N GLU A 63 11.30 12.07 -7.43
CA GLU A 63 11.96 13.40 -7.47
C GLU A 63 11.20 14.50 -6.73
N ARG A 64 9.89 14.34 -6.59
CA ARG A 64 9.00 15.25 -5.85
C ARG A 64 8.31 14.53 -4.72
N ASP A 65 8.16 15.22 -3.58
CA ASP A 65 7.50 14.66 -2.41
C ASP A 65 6.04 14.33 -2.71
N ALA A 66 5.62 13.17 -2.25
CA ALA A 66 4.25 12.69 -2.36
C ALA A 66 3.35 13.39 -1.34
N PHE A 67 2.07 13.54 -1.66
CA PHE A 67 1.07 14.17 -0.81
C PHE A 67 0.17 13.14 -0.13
N LEU A 68 0.01 13.26 1.18
CA LEU A 68 -0.84 12.41 2.00
C LEU A 68 -1.74 13.30 2.89
N HIS A 69 -3.04 13.28 2.62
CA HIS A 69 -4.03 14.01 3.43
C HIS A 69 -4.50 13.14 4.61
N TYR A 70 -4.94 13.76 5.71
CA TYR A 70 -5.44 13.05 6.90
C TYR A 70 -6.56 12.06 6.55
N LEU A 71 -7.55 12.48 5.74
CA LEU A 71 -8.66 11.63 5.34
C LEU A 71 -8.22 10.44 4.44
N ASP A 72 -7.08 10.55 3.79
CA ASP A 72 -6.51 9.48 2.97
C ASP A 72 -5.70 8.46 3.80
N LEU A 73 -5.50 8.68 5.11
CA LEU A 73 -4.87 7.69 5.99
C LEU A 73 -5.69 6.39 6.09
N GLY A 74 -7.01 6.52 6.01
CA GLY A 74 -7.93 5.40 6.15
C GLY A 74 -8.17 4.99 7.61
N SER A 75 -9.28 4.29 7.86
CA SER A 75 -9.70 3.90 9.20
C SER A 75 -8.71 2.94 9.89
N HIS A 76 -8.06 2.07 9.12
CA HIS A 76 -7.15 1.04 9.63
C HIS A 76 -5.68 1.46 9.71
N PHE A 77 -5.37 2.74 9.52
CA PHE A 77 -4.01 3.27 9.52
C PHE A 77 -3.19 2.82 10.74
N ASN A 78 -3.76 2.88 11.95
CA ASN A 78 -3.09 2.46 13.18
C ASN A 78 -2.71 0.97 13.16
N SER A 79 -3.54 0.13 12.56
CA SER A 79 -3.28 -1.30 12.39
C SER A 79 -2.09 -1.56 11.47
N TYR A 80 -2.03 -0.85 10.33
CA TYR A 80 -0.89 -0.92 9.40
C TYR A 80 0.40 -0.42 10.04
N GLN A 81 0.35 0.68 10.81
CA GLN A 81 1.53 1.20 11.51
C GLN A 81 2.05 0.23 12.57
N LYS A 82 1.17 -0.40 13.32
CA LYS A 82 1.56 -1.43 14.30
C LYS A 82 2.20 -2.63 13.62
N TYR A 83 1.59 -3.11 12.53
CA TYR A 83 2.15 -4.21 11.73
C TYR A 83 3.52 -3.88 11.18
N LEU A 84 3.70 -2.69 10.59
CA LEU A 84 4.99 -2.22 10.08
C LEU A 84 6.08 -2.27 11.15
N LYS A 85 5.80 -1.73 12.34
CA LYS A 85 6.74 -1.76 13.47
C LYS A 85 7.10 -3.19 13.90
N GLN A 86 6.15 -4.10 13.91
CA GLN A 86 6.38 -5.51 14.26
C GLN A 86 7.30 -6.20 13.23
N VAL A 87 7.06 -5.99 11.94
CA VAL A 87 7.89 -6.54 10.86
C VAL A 87 9.31 -5.97 10.91
N GLN A 88 9.47 -4.69 11.23
CA GLN A 88 10.76 -4.03 11.31
C GLN A 88 11.58 -4.40 12.56
N SER A 89 10.91 -4.73 13.68
CA SER A 89 11.58 -5.04 14.94
C SER A 89 12.37 -6.36 14.90
N ASP A 90 11.95 -7.31 14.09
CA ASP A 90 12.65 -8.60 13.92
C ASP A 90 12.67 -9.01 12.43
N ARG A 91 13.60 -8.43 11.68
CA ARG A 91 13.77 -8.72 10.24
C ARG A 91 14.15 -10.17 9.93
N LYS A 92 14.55 -10.95 10.92
CA LYS A 92 14.90 -12.37 10.76
C LYS A 92 13.70 -13.30 10.89
N LYS A 93 12.60 -12.83 11.47
CA LYS A 93 11.36 -13.59 11.61
C LYS A 93 10.30 -13.02 10.72
N LEU A 94 9.75 -13.86 9.84
CA LEU A 94 8.52 -13.55 9.14
C LEU A 94 7.40 -13.40 10.16
N PHE A 95 6.86 -12.20 10.27
CA PHE A 95 5.65 -11.96 11.07
C PHE A 95 4.43 -12.13 10.16
N PRO A 96 3.72 -13.27 10.25
CA PRO A 96 2.60 -13.52 9.36
C PRO A 96 1.46 -12.54 9.62
N PHE A 97 0.86 -12.03 8.54
CA PHE A 97 -0.25 -11.08 8.63
C PHE A 97 -1.44 -11.61 9.45
N SER A 98 -1.67 -12.93 9.44
CA SER A 98 -2.70 -13.59 10.27
C SER A 98 -2.55 -13.37 11.78
N LYS A 99 -1.35 -12.96 12.24
CA LYS A 99 -1.09 -12.59 13.65
C LYS A 99 -1.10 -11.08 13.88
N ALA A 100 -1.39 -10.29 12.85
CA ALA A 100 -1.49 -8.84 12.98
C ALA A 100 -2.68 -8.45 13.87
N SER A 101 -2.44 -7.55 14.82
CA SER A 101 -3.48 -7.09 15.73
C SER A 101 -4.21 -5.89 15.13
N LYS A 102 -5.53 -5.98 15.06
CA LYS A 102 -6.37 -4.84 14.70
C LYS A 102 -6.31 -3.79 15.83
N MET A 103 -6.13 -2.54 15.46
CA MET A 103 -6.13 -1.39 16.36
C MET A 103 -7.44 -0.61 16.22
N PRO A 104 -7.79 0.24 17.20
CA PRO A 104 -8.93 1.14 17.07
C PRO A 104 -8.82 1.96 15.77
N GLU A 105 -9.96 2.15 15.13
CA GLU A 105 -10.07 2.91 13.90
C GLU A 105 -9.67 4.38 14.12
N LEU A 106 -9.13 4.98 13.07
CA LEU A 106 -8.79 6.40 13.09
C LEU A 106 -10.07 7.24 13.00
N GLU A 107 -10.20 8.23 13.87
CA GLU A 107 -11.34 9.15 13.87
C GLU A 107 -11.32 10.03 12.61
N LYS A 108 -12.52 10.27 12.01
CA LYS A 108 -12.61 11.07 10.79
C LYS A 108 -12.27 12.55 11.00
N ASP A 109 -12.56 13.08 12.17
CA ASP A 109 -12.39 14.51 12.51
C ASP A 109 -11.04 14.81 13.16
N GLY A 110 -10.05 13.90 13.01
CA GLY A 110 -8.74 14.05 13.62
C GLY A 110 -7.81 15.00 12.86
N SER A 111 -6.62 15.21 13.42
CA SER A 111 -5.58 16.05 12.86
C SER A 111 -4.32 15.25 12.54
N ILE A 112 -3.69 15.55 11.39
CA ILE A 112 -2.48 14.89 10.92
C ILE A 112 -1.34 14.95 11.94
N GLN A 113 -1.20 16.07 12.66
CA GLN A 113 -0.16 16.29 13.67
C GLN A 113 -0.32 15.43 14.93
N ASN A 114 -1.52 14.92 15.19
CA ASN A 114 -1.78 14.02 16.33
C ASN A 114 -1.44 12.57 15.99
N VAL A 115 -1.33 12.24 14.70
CA VAL A 115 -1.16 10.87 14.21
C VAL A 115 0.24 10.63 13.64
N LEU A 116 0.82 11.64 12.99
CA LEU A 116 2.11 11.54 12.31
C LEU A 116 3.13 12.53 12.86
N LYS A 117 4.40 12.16 12.72
CA LYS A 117 5.55 13.00 13.05
C LYS A 117 6.52 13.03 11.86
N ALA A 118 7.24 14.16 11.71
CA ALA A 118 8.33 14.23 10.74
C ALA A 118 9.39 13.18 11.06
N GLY A 119 9.91 12.52 10.01
CA GLY A 119 10.87 11.43 10.12
C GLY A 119 10.24 10.04 10.38
N GLN A 120 8.95 9.95 10.64
CA GLN A 120 8.26 8.67 10.84
C GLN A 120 8.15 7.90 9.51
N GLU A 121 8.38 6.59 9.57
CA GLU A 121 8.09 5.69 8.46
C GLU A 121 6.61 5.29 8.47
N VAL A 122 6.02 5.25 7.27
CA VAL A 122 4.62 4.93 7.05
C VAL A 122 4.47 3.97 5.88
N LEU A 123 3.51 3.05 5.99
CA LEU A 123 3.11 2.20 4.88
C LEU A 123 2.05 2.95 4.07
N VAL A 124 2.30 3.16 2.78
CA VAL A 124 1.44 3.96 1.92
C VAL A 124 1.32 3.34 0.54
N GLN A 125 0.21 3.63 -0.13
CA GLN A 125 -0.08 3.19 -1.49
C GLN A 125 -0.36 4.39 -2.39
N ILE A 126 0.10 4.34 -3.65
CA ILE A 126 -0.17 5.39 -4.63
C ILE A 126 -1.62 5.26 -5.12
N VAL A 127 -2.38 6.34 -5.04
CA VAL A 127 -3.76 6.45 -5.57
C VAL A 127 -3.85 7.35 -6.79
N LYS A 128 -2.86 8.24 -6.99
CA LYS A 128 -2.69 9.03 -8.21
C LYS A 128 -1.22 9.14 -8.55
N GLU A 129 -0.91 8.90 -9.81
CA GLU A 129 0.44 9.02 -10.35
C GLU A 129 0.93 10.47 -10.30
N PRO A 130 2.26 10.67 -10.26
CA PRO A 130 2.82 12.02 -10.30
C PRO A 130 2.47 12.69 -11.64
N ILE A 131 2.23 14.00 -11.60
CA ILE A 131 1.94 14.82 -12.77
C ILE A 131 2.96 15.95 -12.82
N SER A 132 3.68 16.11 -13.92
CA SER A 132 4.77 17.05 -14.22
C SER A 132 5.31 17.95 -13.08
N THR A 133 4.47 18.68 -12.37
CA THR A 133 4.86 19.60 -11.29
C THR A 133 4.52 19.11 -9.89
N LYS A 134 3.78 18.00 -9.74
CA LYS A 134 3.29 17.47 -8.45
C LYS A 134 3.75 16.05 -8.27
N GLY A 135 4.16 15.70 -7.04
CA GLY A 135 4.41 14.32 -6.63
C GLY A 135 3.13 13.48 -6.58
N PRO A 136 3.25 12.17 -6.40
CA PRO A 136 2.11 11.27 -6.34
C PRO A 136 1.21 11.57 -5.13
N ARG A 137 -0.07 11.23 -5.24
CA ARG A 137 -1.00 11.23 -4.10
C ARG A 137 -1.05 9.85 -3.47
N LEU A 138 -1.06 9.82 -2.15
CA LEU A 138 -0.97 8.59 -1.37
C LEU A 138 -2.25 8.34 -0.56
N THR A 139 -2.43 7.06 -0.20
CA THR A 139 -3.35 6.62 0.85
C THR A 139 -2.62 5.73 1.85
N GLY A 140 -3.07 5.73 3.09
CA GLY A 140 -2.67 4.77 4.12
C GLY A 140 -3.58 3.54 4.19
N GLU A 141 -4.68 3.53 3.43
CA GLU A 141 -5.58 2.38 3.30
C GLU A 141 -5.06 1.47 2.18
N ILE A 142 -4.42 0.36 2.57
CA ILE A 142 -3.84 -0.57 1.61
C ILE A 142 -4.93 -1.46 1.02
N SER A 143 -4.94 -1.56 -0.30
CA SER A 143 -5.87 -2.41 -1.04
C SER A 143 -5.18 -3.17 -2.17
N PHE A 144 -5.67 -4.36 -2.44
CA PHE A 144 -5.22 -5.19 -3.55
C PHE A 144 -6.40 -5.45 -4.47
N ALA A 145 -6.36 -4.83 -5.65
CA ALA A 145 -7.40 -4.98 -6.64
C ALA A 145 -7.21 -6.31 -7.38
N GLY A 146 -8.21 -7.19 -7.31
CA GLY A 146 -8.36 -8.33 -8.17
C GLY A 146 -9.33 -8.03 -9.31
N ARG A 147 -9.66 -9.05 -10.11
CA ARG A 147 -10.56 -8.90 -11.27
C ARG A 147 -12.00 -8.54 -10.87
N TYR A 148 -12.50 -9.08 -9.77
CA TYR A 148 -13.88 -8.93 -9.31
C TYR A 148 -14.01 -8.41 -7.89
N LEU A 149 -12.95 -8.51 -7.09
CA LEU A 149 -12.93 -8.19 -5.68
C LEU A 149 -11.75 -7.30 -5.35
N VAL A 150 -11.89 -6.49 -4.29
CA VAL A 150 -10.77 -5.77 -3.68
C VAL A 150 -10.52 -6.37 -2.31
N LEU A 151 -9.28 -6.82 -2.07
CA LEU A 151 -8.84 -7.24 -0.74
C LEU A 151 -8.35 -6.02 0.05
N MET A 152 -8.96 -5.79 1.21
CA MET A 152 -8.50 -4.82 2.20
C MET A 152 -8.06 -5.59 3.46
N PRO A 153 -6.76 -5.65 3.76
CA PRO A 153 -6.22 -6.59 4.74
C PRO A 153 -6.83 -6.52 6.15
N PHE A 154 -7.18 -5.32 6.62
CA PHE A 154 -7.85 -5.14 7.92
C PHE A 154 -9.37 -4.90 7.80
N GLY A 155 -9.91 -4.91 6.59
CA GLY A 155 -11.33 -4.72 6.35
C GLY A 155 -12.14 -5.94 6.79
N ASP A 156 -13.28 -5.70 7.42
CA ASP A 156 -14.22 -6.77 7.84
C ASP A 156 -15.31 -7.02 6.79
N LYS A 157 -15.28 -6.27 5.68
CA LYS A 157 -16.33 -6.31 4.65
C LYS A 157 -15.77 -6.89 3.36
N VAL A 158 -16.51 -7.80 2.77
CA VAL A 158 -16.31 -8.21 1.38
C VAL A 158 -17.05 -7.19 0.52
N SER A 159 -16.33 -6.45 -0.32
CA SER A 159 -16.91 -5.51 -1.26
C SER A 159 -16.74 -6.03 -2.68
N GLU A 160 -17.84 -6.13 -3.40
CA GLU A 160 -17.85 -6.44 -4.83
C GLU A 160 -17.57 -5.16 -5.62
N ILE A 161 -16.72 -5.24 -6.65
CA ILE A 161 -16.53 -4.13 -7.58
C ILE A 161 -17.77 -4.08 -8.46
N GLY A 162 -18.69 -3.17 -8.15
CA GLY A 162 -19.84 -2.90 -9.02
C GLY A 162 -19.36 -2.46 -10.41
N ARG A 163 -19.99 -2.98 -11.45
CA ARG A 163 -19.80 -2.43 -12.80
C ARG A 163 -20.27 -0.97 -12.81
N ALA A 164 -19.37 -0.05 -13.17
CA ALA A 164 -19.75 1.29 -13.56
C ALA A 164 -20.42 1.25 -14.94
#